data_adac07a0c8428736768f54db40225e77
#
_entry.id   adac07a0c8428736768f54db40225e77
#
_cell.length_a   1.000
_cell.length_b   1.000
_cell.length_c   1.000
_cell.angle_alpha   90.00
_cell.angle_beta   90.00
_cell.angle_gamma   90.00
#
_symmetry.space_group_name_H-M   'P 1'
#
loop_
_entity.id
_entity.type
_entity.pdbx_description
1 polymer ?
#
loop_
_entity_poly.entity_id
_entity_poly.type
_entity_poly.pdbx_seq_one_letter_code
_entity_poly.pdbx_strand_id
1 'polypeptide(L)'
;MTPRPIIALLLWCLLMPSAFAQRLYDGSERQIGRVDAERFYNASGQQIGRIDGERVYDASGRQLGRIDGARVYSASGSQMGRIDGDRLYSASGSAMGRIDGDRLYDGSGRQIGRADGLRRMQMIVFFYFFM
;
A
#
# COMPACT_ATOMS: atom_id res chain seq x y z
N MET A 1 -10.39 36.12 29.30
CA MET A 1 -9.62 36.11 29.15
C MET A 1 -8.87 35.00 28.89
N THR A 2 -9.21 33.97 28.55
CA THR A 2 -8.37 32.84 28.44
C THR A 2 -8.40 32.27 27.06
N PRO A 3 -7.27 32.22 26.38
CA PRO A 3 -7.16 31.56 25.09
C PRO A 3 -7.11 30.04 25.21
N ARG A 4 -7.17 29.52 26.41
CA ARG A 4 -7.06 28.07 26.60
C ARG A 4 -8.04 27.23 25.84
N PRO A 5 -9.35 27.57 25.75
CA PRO A 5 -10.27 26.76 24.98
C PRO A 5 -9.89 26.66 23.51
N ILE A 6 -9.35 27.74 22.98
CA ILE A 6 -8.94 27.76 21.58
C ILE A 6 -7.74 26.86 21.37
N ILE A 7 -6.79 26.90 22.29
CA ILE A 7 -5.61 26.06 22.22
C ILE A 7 -6.03 24.58 22.30
N ALA A 8 -6.95 24.28 23.17
CA ALA A 8 -7.43 22.91 23.30
C ALA A 8 -8.10 22.41 22.02
N LEU A 9 -8.84 23.29 21.36
CA LEU A 9 -9.44 22.95 20.08
C LEU A 9 -8.41 22.66 19.02
N LEU A 10 -7.33 23.44 18.99
CA LEU A 10 -6.27 23.23 18.03
C LEU A 10 -5.57 21.90 18.27
N LEU A 11 -5.33 21.58 19.53
CA LEU A 11 -4.76 20.27 19.87
C LEU A 11 -5.66 19.15 19.45
N TRP A 12 -6.95 19.30 19.64
CA TRP A 12 -7.92 18.31 19.22
C TRP A 12 -7.83 18.09 17.71
N CYS A 13 -7.77 19.17 16.94
CA CYS A 13 -7.65 19.06 15.50
C CYS A 13 -6.36 18.38 15.07
N LEU A 14 -5.27 18.60 15.78
CA LEU A 14 -4.01 17.94 15.48
C LEU A 14 -4.04 16.45 15.77
N LEU A 15 -4.92 16.03 16.67
CA LEU A 15 -5.06 14.62 16.98
C LEU A 15 -6.00 13.89 16.03
N MET A 16 -6.61 14.62 15.10
CA MET A 16 -7.56 14.03 14.16
C MET A 16 -6.95 13.41 12.90
N PRO A 17 -5.66 13.61 12.59
CA PRO A 17 -5.13 13.04 11.34
C PRO A 17 -5.30 11.53 11.23
N SER A 18 -5.44 10.82 12.33
CA SER A 18 -5.65 9.38 12.29
C SER A 18 -6.98 9.00 11.64
N ALA A 19 -7.92 9.95 11.53
CA ALA A 19 -9.19 9.69 10.85
C ALA A 19 -9.01 9.46 9.35
N PHE A 20 -7.87 9.90 8.80
CA PHE A 20 -7.57 9.74 7.40
C PHE A 20 -6.56 8.61 7.15
N ALA A 21 -6.42 7.69 8.10
CA ALA A 21 -5.50 6.58 7.93
C ALA A 21 -5.89 5.74 6.71
N GLN A 22 -4.88 5.36 5.93
CA GLN A 22 -5.06 4.57 4.72
C GLN A 22 -5.04 3.10 5.11
N ARG A 23 -6.08 2.38 4.76
CA ARG A 23 -6.26 0.99 5.19
C ARG A 23 -6.50 0.07 4.02
N LEU A 24 -6.07 -1.17 4.17
CA LEU A 24 -6.25 -2.21 3.18
C LEU A 24 -7.01 -3.37 3.82
N TYR A 25 -8.02 -3.85 3.11
CA TYR A 25 -8.89 -4.94 3.55
C TYR A 25 -8.79 -6.10 2.58
N ASP A 26 -8.99 -7.33 3.07
CA ASP A 26 -9.03 -8.49 2.21
C ASP A 26 -10.43 -8.66 1.59
N GLY A 27 -10.63 -9.75 0.84
CA GLY A 27 -11.90 -10.01 0.18
C GLY A 27 -13.07 -10.25 1.14
N SER A 28 -12.79 -10.53 2.42
CA SER A 28 -13.81 -10.72 3.45
C SER A 28 -14.05 -9.46 4.28
N GLU A 29 -13.50 -8.33 3.87
CA GLU A 29 -13.61 -7.06 4.59
C GLU A 29 -12.84 -7.03 5.91
N ARG A 30 -11.86 -7.90 6.07
CA ARG A 30 -10.99 -7.91 7.25
C ARG A 30 -9.79 -7.02 6.96
N GLN A 31 -9.43 -6.13 7.88
CA GLN A 31 -8.28 -5.27 7.69
C GLN A 31 -7.00 -6.12 7.70
N ILE A 32 -6.18 -5.99 6.66
CA ILE A 32 -4.92 -6.72 6.55
C ILE A 32 -3.71 -5.80 6.61
N GLY A 33 -3.91 -4.50 6.50
CA GLY A 33 -2.79 -3.59 6.56
C GLY A 33 -3.20 -2.14 6.60
N ARG A 34 -2.20 -1.30 6.74
CA ARG A 34 -2.36 0.14 6.82
C ARG A 34 -1.13 0.79 6.22
N VAL A 35 -1.32 1.96 5.61
CA VAL A 35 -0.21 2.75 5.07
C VAL A 35 -0.24 4.11 5.76
N ASP A 36 0.92 4.57 6.20
CA ASP A 36 1.08 5.89 6.79
C ASP A 36 2.27 6.55 6.10
N ALA A 37 2.00 7.52 5.24
CA ALA A 37 3.00 8.17 4.40
C ALA A 37 3.69 7.12 3.53
N GLU A 38 4.93 6.79 3.82
CA GLU A 38 5.72 5.86 3.04
C GLU A 38 5.89 4.50 3.73
N ARG A 39 5.24 4.31 4.87
CA ARG A 39 5.42 3.11 5.69
C ARG A 39 4.20 2.22 5.61
N PHE A 40 4.46 0.93 5.55
CA PHE A 40 3.45 -0.11 5.44
C PHE A 40 3.39 -0.90 6.72
N TYR A 41 2.18 -1.14 7.22
CA TYR A 41 1.94 -1.85 8.48
C TYR A 41 1.00 -3.02 8.25
N ASN A 42 1.16 -4.07 9.04
CA ASN A 42 0.24 -5.21 8.99
C ASN A 42 -0.99 -4.95 9.87
N ALA A 43 -1.86 -5.95 9.97
CA ALA A 43 -3.12 -5.80 10.71
C ALA A 43 -2.90 -5.55 12.19
N SER A 44 -1.78 -6.02 12.75
CA SER A 44 -1.48 -5.83 14.18
C SER A 44 -0.75 -4.52 14.46
N GLY A 45 -0.49 -3.71 13.43
CA GLY A 45 0.15 -2.43 13.62
C GLY A 45 1.67 -2.44 13.56
N GLN A 46 2.27 -3.58 13.22
CA GLN A 46 3.71 -3.68 13.07
C GLN A 46 4.12 -3.18 11.70
N GLN A 47 5.21 -2.41 11.63
CA GLN A 47 5.73 -1.98 10.35
C GLN A 47 6.32 -3.18 9.62
N ILE A 48 5.87 -3.37 8.37
CA ILE A 48 6.36 -4.47 7.52
C ILE A 48 7.25 -3.99 6.40
N GLY A 49 7.27 -2.69 6.15
CA GLY A 49 8.15 -2.16 5.12
C GLY A 49 7.92 -0.69 4.85
N ARG A 50 8.63 -0.19 3.86
CA ARG A 50 8.49 1.19 3.43
C ARG A 50 8.88 1.33 1.97
N ILE A 51 8.42 2.41 1.35
CA ILE A 51 8.82 2.79 0.01
C ILE A 51 9.61 4.09 0.08
N ASP A 52 10.69 4.17 -0.69
CA ASP A 52 11.51 5.37 -0.80
C ASP A 52 11.74 5.61 -2.28
N GLY A 53 10.99 6.55 -2.85
CA GLY A 53 11.02 6.78 -4.28
C GLY A 53 10.51 5.54 -5.01
N GLU A 54 11.40 4.91 -5.75
CA GLU A 54 11.06 3.69 -6.50
C GLU A 54 11.40 2.42 -5.75
N ARG A 55 12.07 2.50 -4.62
CA ARG A 55 12.59 1.33 -3.92
C ARG A 55 11.70 0.93 -2.76
N VAL A 56 11.56 -0.39 -2.60
CA VAL A 56 10.72 -0.99 -1.56
C VAL A 56 11.64 -1.73 -0.60
N TYR A 57 11.43 -1.49 0.69
CA TYR A 57 12.25 -2.07 1.77
C TYR A 57 11.37 -2.84 2.74
N ASP A 58 11.93 -3.86 3.37
CA ASP A 58 11.24 -4.56 4.44
C ASP A 58 11.42 -3.83 5.77
N ALA A 59 10.89 -4.43 6.85
CA ALA A 59 10.92 -3.79 8.16
C ALA A 59 12.33 -3.61 8.72
N SER A 60 13.28 -4.43 8.26
CA SER A 60 14.67 -4.34 8.73
C SER A 60 15.50 -3.38 7.89
N GLY A 61 14.91 -2.80 6.84
CA GLY A 61 15.63 -1.87 5.97
C GLY A 61 16.31 -2.55 4.78
N ARG A 62 16.06 -3.84 4.57
CA ARG A 62 16.62 -4.55 3.41
C ARG A 62 15.76 -4.25 2.19
N GLN A 63 16.41 -3.95 1.08
CA GLN A 63 15.67 -3.69 -0.15
C GLN A 63 15.03 -4.97 -0.67
N LEU A 64 13.72 -4.90 -0.91
CA LEU A 64 12.96 -6.02 -1.48
C LEU A 64 12.87 -5.94 -2.99
N GLY A 65 12.90 -4.73 -3.53
CA GLY A 65 12.81 -4.53 -4.95
C GLY A 65 12.57 -3.08 -5.30
N ARG A 66 12.18 -2.85 -6.53
CA ARG A 66 11.88 -1.50 -7.01
C ARG A 66 10.83 -1.53 -8.10
N ILE A 67 10.16 -0.41 -8.27
CA ILE A 67 9.18 -0.21 -9.32
C ILE A 67 9.71 0.90 -10.22
N ASP A 68 9.96 0.57 -11.48
CA ASP A 68 10.49 1.51 -12.45
C ASP A 68 9.45 1.67 -13.56
N GLY A 69 8.68 2.74 -13.47
CA GLY A 69 7.60 2.97 -14.41
C GLY A 69 6.59 1.84 -14.37
N ALA A 70 6.51 1.09 -15.46
CA ALA A 70 5.55 -0.02 -15.59
C ALA A 70 6.14 -1.37 -15.21
N ARG A 71 7.38 -1.42 -14.70
CA ARG A 71 8.05 -2.68 -14.41
C ARG A 71 8.39 -2.80 -12.94
N VAL A 72 8.27 -4.03 -12.44
CA VAL A 72 8.55 -4.36 -11.04
C VAL A 72 9.74 -5.31 -11.01
N TYR A 73 10.73 -4.97 -10.18
CA TYR A 73 11.97 -5.75 -10.09
C TYR A 73 12.19 -6.24 -8.66
N SER A 74 12.81 -7.41 -8.55
CA SER A 74 13.21 -7.95 -7.26
C SER A 74 14.48 -7.26 -6.75
N ALA A 75 14.90 -7.63 -5.55
CA ALA A 75 16.12 -7.08 -4.95
C ALA A 75 17.35 -7.38 -5.79
N SER A 76 17.36 -8.50 -6.50
CA SER A 76 18.49 -8.91 -7.35
C SER A 76 18.46 -8.24 -8.73
N GLY A 77 17.42 -7.47 -9.02
CA GLY A 77 17.29 -6.81 -10.31
C GLY A 77 16.55 -7.62 -11.36
N SER A 78 16.02 -8.79 -11.00
CA SER A 78 15.22 -9.60 -11.92
C SER A 78 13.82 -8.99 -12.02
N GLN A 79 13.28 -8.98 -13.22
CA GLN A 79 11.92 -8.48 -13.40
C GLN A 79 10.92 -9.46 -12.78
N MET A 80 10.10 -8.95 -11.87
CA MET A 80 9.04 -9.73 -11.22
C MET A 80 7.70 -9.59 -11.93
N GLY A 81 7.49 -8.47 -12.56
CA GLY A 81 6.21 -8.23 -13.17
C GLY A 81 6.15 -6.93 -13.94
N ARG A 82 4.98 -6.69 -14.48
CA ARG A 82 4.72 -5.53 -15.32
C ARG A 82 3.32 -5.00 -15.02
N ILE A 83 3.18 -3.70 -15.08
CA ILE A 83 1.93 -3.01 -14.85
C ILE A 83 1.48 -2.44 -16.19
N ASP A 84 0.26 -2.77 -16.63
CA ASP A 84 -0.28 -2.24 -17.87
C ASP A 84 -1.68 -1.72 -17.58
N GLY A 85 -1.79 -0.40 -17.44
CA GLY A 85 -3.04 0.22 -17.07
C GLY A 85 -3.49 -0.28 -15.70
N ASP A 86 -4.64 -0.95 -15.66
CA ASP A 86 -5.19 -1.48 -14.42
C ASP A 86 -4.75 -2.90 -14.13
N ARG A 87 -4.00 -3.51 -15.03
CA ARG A 87 -3.66 -4.94 -14.93
C ARG A 87 -2.24 -5.14 -14.45
N LEU A 88 -2.07 -6.18 -13.65
CA LEU A 88 -0.80 -6.54 -13.07
C LEU A 88 -0.40 -7.92 -13.60
N TYR A 89 0.81 -7.99 -14.15
CA TYR A 89 1.30 -9.20 -14.80
C TYR A 89 2.53 -9.74 -14.09
N SER A 90 2.73 -11.06 -14.20
CA SER A 90 3.94 -11.70 -13.71
C SER A 90 5.10 -11.47 -14.67
N ALA A 91 6.28 -11.95 -14.29
CA ALA A 91 7.47 -11.86 -15.15
C ALA A 91 7.27 -12.60 -16.47
N SER A 92 6.49 -13.67 -16.46
CA SER A 92 6.22 -14.46 -17.68
C SER A 92 5.09 -13.88 -18.53
N GLY A 93 4.45 -12.81 -18.07
CA GLY A 93 3.36 -12.19 -18.82
C GLY A 93 1.98 -12.69 -18.48
N SER A 94 1.85 -13.55 -17.46
CA SER A 94 0.54 -14.02 -17.01
C SER A 94 -0.15 -12.95 -16.19
N ALA A 95 -1.45 -12.81 -16.36
CA ALA A 95 -2.23 -11.85 -15.56
C ALA A 95 -2.28 -12.33 -14.11
N MET A 96 -1.78 -11.52 -13.20
CA MET A 96 -1.79 -11.82 -11.77
C MET A 96 -2.94 -11.14 -11.06
N GLY A 97 -3.38 -10.02 -11.59
CA GLY A 97 -4.43 -9.28 -10.93
C GLY A 97 -4.78 -8.00 -11.64
N ARG A 98 -5.68 -7.27 -11.03
CA ARG A 98 -6.21 -6.03 -11.59
C ARG A 98 -6.59 -5.10 -10.45
N ILE A 99 -6.37 -3.82 -10.66
CA ILE A 99 -6.80 -2.77 -9.75
C ILE A 99 -7.92 -1.99 -10.42
N ASP A 100 -9.09 -1.93 -9.78
CA ASP A 100 -10.22 -1.18 -10.30
C ASP A 100 -10.64 -0.20 -9.21
N GLY A 101 -10.18 1.04 -9.35
CA GLY A 101 -10.40 2.05 -8.33
C GLY A 101 -9.74 1.66 -7.02
N ASP A 102 -10.55 1.38 -6.01
CA ASP A 102 -10.06 0.97 -4.70
C ASP A 102 -10.10 -0.54 -4.47
N ARG A 103 -10.39 -1.33 -5.51
CA ARG A 103 -10.53 -2.77 -5.38
C ARG A 103 -9.43 -3.51 -6.09
N LEU A 104 -9.00 -4.61 -5.47
CA LEU A 104 -7.98 -5.50 -6.01
C LEU A 104 -8.60 -6.82 -6.37
N TYR A 105 -8.26 -7.33 -7.56
CA TYR A 105 -8.73 -8.62 -8.05
C TYR A 105 -7.54 -9.50 -8.39
N ASP A 106 -7.70 -10.81 -8.25
CA ASP A 106 -6.66 -11.75 -8.66
C ASP A 106 -6.76 -12.03 -10.16
N GLY A 107 -5.90 -12.93 -10.64
CA GLY A 107 -5.84 -13.26 -12.07
C GLY A 107 -7.09 -13.93 -12.60
N SER A 108 -7.90 -14.52 -11.74
CA SER A 108 -9.16 -15.14 -12.14
C SER A 108 -10.36 -14.20 -12.05
N GLY A 109 -10.15 -12.97 -11.60
CA GLY A 109 -11.21 -11.99 -11.48
C GLY A 109 -11.90 -11.96 -10.13
N ARG A 110 -11.40 -12.70 -9.15
CA ARG A 110 -11.98 -12.71 -7.81
C ARG A 110 -11.45 -11.49 -7.04
N GLN A 111 -12.33 -10.80 -6.33
CA GLN A 111 -11.88 -9.70 -5.48
C GLN A 111 -11.10 -10.25 -4.29
N ILE A 112 -9.85 -9.77 -4.15
CA ILE A 112 -8.97 -10.19 -3.06
C ILE A 112 -8.73 -9.08 -2.06
N GLY A 113 -9.13 -7.86 -2.37
CA GLY A 113 -8.91 -6.78 -1.44
C GLY A 113 -9.61 -5.50 -1.83
N ARG A 114 -9.61 -4.58 -0.87
CA ARG A 114 -10.15 -3.25 -1.03
C ARG A 114 -9.27 -2.28 -0.25
N ALA A 115 -8.95 -1.17 -0.85
CA ALA A 115 -8.17 -0.13 -0.21
C ALA A 115 -9.06 1.03 0.15
N ASP A 116 -8.77 1.67 1.27
CA ASP A 116 -9.48 2.85 1.71
C ASP A 116 -8.47 3.97 1.83
N GLY A 117 -8.47 4.87 0.86
CA GLY A 117 -7.58 6.01 0.85
C GLY A 117 -6.17 5.75 0.37
N LEU A 118 -5.86 4.56 -0.12
CA LEU A 118 -4.53 4.27 -0.65
C LEU A 118 -4.37 4.82 -2.06
N ARG A 119 -3.16 5.26 -2.37
CA ARG A 119 -2.80 5.60 -3.73
C ARG A 119 -2.57 4.32 -4.52
N ARG A 120 -2.73 4.44 -5.82
CA ARG A 120 -2.54 3.30 -6.72
C ARG A 120 -1.16 2.64 -6.54
N MET A 121 -0.11 3.46 -6.43
CA MET A 121 1.24 2.93 -6.25
C MET A 121 1.37 2.13 -4.94
N GLN A 122 0.72 2.59 -3.88
CA GLN A 122 0.73 1.89 -2.61
C GLN A 122 0.03 0.53 -2.71
N MET A 123 -1.06 0.47 -3.47
CA MET A 123 -1.76 -0.79 -3.72
C MET A 123 -0.89 -1.76 -4.52
N ILE A 124 -0.16 -1.26 -5.50
CA ILE A 124 0.75 -2.07 -6.31
C ILE A 124 1.88 -2.63 -5.45
N VAL A 125 2.44 -1.80 -4.58
CA VAL A 125 3.50 -2.24 -3.66
C VAL A 125 2.99 -3.34 -2.73
N PHE A 126 1.81 -3.15 -2.17
CA PHE A 126 1.20 -4.18 -1.33
C PHE A 126 1.01 -5.47 -2.10
N PHE A 127 0.50 -5.38 -3.30
CA PHE A 127 0.21 -6.57 -4.12
C PHE A 127 1.47 -7.37 -4.43
N TYR A 128 2.54 -6.69 -4.86
CA TYR A 128 3.74 -7.41 -5.30
C TYR A 128 4.67 -7.81 -4.16
N PHE A 129 4.67 -7.07 -3.07
CA PHE A 129 5.71 -7.27 -2.05
C PHE A 129 5.19 -7.70 -0.69
N PHE A 130 3.93 -7.44 -0.37
CA PHE A 130 3.43 -7.67 0.99
C PHE A 130 2.17 -8.52 1.09
N MET A 131 1.59 -8.95 -0.01
CA MET A 131 0.43 -9.85 0.00
C MET A 131 0.85 -11.30 -0.18
#